data_2e564975ec54ddc355fd297309bb47dc
#
_entry.id   2e564975ec54ddc355fd297309bb47dc
#
_cell.length_a   1.000
_cell.length_b   1.000
_cell.length_c   1.000
_cell.angle_alpha   90.00
_cell.angle_beta   90.00
_cell.angle_gamma   90.00
#
_symmetry.space_group_name_H-M   'P 1'
#
loop_
_entity.id
_entity.type
_entity.pdbx_description
1 polymer ?
#
loop_
_entity_poly.entity_id
_entity_poly.type
_entity_poly.pdbx_seq_one_letter_code
_entity_poly.pdbx_strand_id
1 'polypeptide(L)'
;LRDFEPEIAQAAVIAQPELANLEDGVLLDVRAVASSDKRFITLELRPTVIDLVPDAQGNPLPQQTVSLGTTNSSEVTIELPELRIQRLRTTATIPDGATLMLGGLKIAVEQNQESGVPFLSDIPVLGGVFSRQGEYTSKRKLIILMKASIVVPEENEPGRNLLAR
;
A
#
# COMPACT_ATOMS: atom_id res chain seq x y z
N LEU A 1 10.21 46.22 50.81
CA LEU A 1 9.62 44.94 50.31
C LEU A 1 9.45 45.08 48.81
N ARG A 2 10.31 44.35 48.04
CA ARG A 2 10.15 44.20 46.59
C ARG A 2 9.35 42.94 46.37
N ASP A 3 8.15 43.11 45.80
CA ASP A 3 7.34 42.00 45.28
C ASP A 3 8.11 41.35 44.16
N PHE A 4 8.46 40.06 44.36
CA PHE A 4 8.92 39.19 43.34
C PHE A 4 7.68 38.58 42.69
N GLU A 5 7.24 39.13 41.55
CA GLU A 5 6.33 38.41 40.67
C GLU A 5 7.13 37.30 39.98
N PRO A 6 6.77 36.02 40.16
CA PRO A 6 7.37 34.96 39.37
C PRO A 6 6.86 35.09 37.93
N GLU A 7 7.73 35.48 37.00
CA GLU A 7 7.49 35.36 35.57
C GLU A 7 7.39 33.86 35.27
N ILE A 8 6.15 33.36 35.16
CA ILE A 8 5.90 32.01 34.66
C ILE A 8 6.22 32.08 33.17
N ALA A 9 7.41 31.64 32.80
CA ALA A 9 7.75 31.37 31.41
C ALA A 9 6.76 30.35 30.86
N GLN A 10 5.82 30.81 30.05
CA GLN A 10 4.98 29.91 29.24
C GLN A 10 5.89 29.18 28.27
N ALA A 11 6.18 27.91 28.55
CA ALA A 11 6.86 27.05 27.60
C ALA A 11 5.94 26.91 26.37
N ALA A 12 6.26 27.62 25.31
CA ALA A 12 5.59 27.42 24.04
C ALA A 12 5.90 25.99 23.55
N VAL A 13 4.88 25.14 23.50
CA VAL A 13 4.99 23.82 22.89
C VAL A 13 5.00 24.04 21.39
N ILE A 14 6.17 23.85 20.77
CA ILE A 14 6.34 23.96 19.33
C ILE A 14 6.21 22.53 18.77
N ALA A 15 5.19 22.29 17.95
CA ALA A 15 5.09 21.07 17.19
C ALA A 15 6.08 21.11 16.01
N GLN A 16 6.97 20.14 15.94
CA GLN A 16 7.88 19.97 14.82
C GLN A 16 7.32 18.85 13.92
N PRO A 17 6.78 19.17 12.74
CA PRO A 17 6.26 18.16 11.85
C PRO A 17 7.40 17.33 11.25
N GLU A 18 7.26 16.03 11.28
CA GLU A 18 8.11 15.10 10.56
C GLU A 18 7.37 14.65 9.28
N LEU A 19 7.97 14.91 8.13
CA LEU A 19 7.43 14.55 6.83
C LEU A 19 7.99 13.21 6.40
N ALA A 20 7.13 12.25 6.12
CA ALA A 20 7.48 10.97 5.56
C ALA A 20 6.93 10.82 4.13
N ASN A 21 7.71 10.21 3.25
CA ASN A 21 7.22 9.86 1.91
C ASN A 21 6.35 8.61 2.02
N LEU A 22 5.18 8.69 1.40
CA LEU A 22 4.25 7.59 1.29
C LEU A 22 4.31 7.01 -0.12
N GLU A 23 4.58 5.71 -0.22
CA GLU A 23 4.59 4.98 -1.49
C GLU A 23 3.29 4.17 -1.59
N ASP A 24 2.62 4.26 -2.74
CA ASP A 24 1.43 3.48 -3.08
C ASP A 24 1.65 2.79 -4.43
N GLY A 25 1.29 1.50 -4.53
CA GLY A 25 1.42 0.74 -5.76
C GLY A 25 2.19 -0.57 -5.64
N VAL A 26 2.85 -0.97 -6.72
CA VAL A 26 3.57 -2.24 -6.82
C VAL A 26 5.06 -2.00 -7.00
N LEU A 27 5.84 -2.50 -6.07
CA LEU A 27 7.30 -2.50 -6.11
C LEU A 27 7.78 -3.92 -6.39
N LEU A 28 8.72 -4.08 -7.32
CA LEU A 28 9.32 -5.36 -7.65
C LEU A 28 10.85 -5.28 -7.60
N ASP A 29 11.43 -5.98 -6.63
CA ASP A 29 12.89 -6.18 -6.53
C ASP A 29 13.24 -7.54 -7.14
N VAL A 30 14.14 -7.54 -8.11
CA VAL A 30 14.54 -8.73 -8.88
C VAL A 30 16.05 -8.87 -8.89
N ARG A 31 16.53 -10.04 -8.52
CA ARG A 31 17.91 -10.46 -8.72
C ARG A 31 17.91 -11.66 -9.67
N ALA A 32 18.55 -11.50 -10.83
CA ALA A 32 18.66 -12.56 -11.83
C ALA A 32 20.10 -13.05 -11.94
N VAL A 33 20.27 -14.36 -12.04
CA VAL A 33 21.54 -15.02 -12.29
C VAL A 33 21.35 -16.03 -13.40
N ALA A 34 22.08 -15.84 -14.53
CA ALA A 34 22.10 -16.81 -15.62
C ALA A 34 23.00 -17.99 -15.29
N SER A 35 22.61 -19.19 -15.70
CA SER A 35 23.47 -20.38 -15.63
C SER A 35 24.64 -20.27 -16.60
N SER A 36 25.72 -20.99 -16.35
CA SER A 36 26.95 -20.98 -17.19
C SER A 36 26.69 -21.48 -18.61
N ASP A 37 25.70 -22.35 -18.81
CA ASP A 37 25.27 -22.88 -20.09
C ASP A 37 24.26 -21.94 -20.83
N LYS A 38 23.91 -20.82 -20.22
CA LYS A 38 22.95 -19.82 -20.74
C LYS A 38 21.55 -20.40 -21.07
N ARG A 39 21.18 -21.51 -20.45
CA ARG A 39 19.88 -22.17 -20.70
C ARG A 39 18.84 -21.86 -19.65
N PHE A 40 19.27 -21.53 -18.43
CA PHE A 40 18.41 -21.27 -17.30
C PHE A 40 18.74 -19.96 -16.62
N ILE A 41 17.73 -19.33 -16.04
CA ILE A 41 17.82 -18.12 -15.26
C ILE A 41 17.26 -18.38 -13.88
N THR A 42 18.06 -18.18 -12.86
CA THR A 42 17.60 -18.21 -11.46
C THR A 42 17.23 -16.80 -11.06
N LEU A 43 15.99 -16.62 -10.64
CA LEU A 43 15.40 -15.35 -10.24
C LEU A 43 15.09 -15.38 -8.75
N GLU A 44 15.63 -14.44 -8.00
CA GLU A 44 15.16 -14.11 -6.66
C GLU A 44 14.26 -12.88 -6.77
N LEU A 45 13.02 -13.01 -6.31
CA LEU A 45 11.94 -12.07 -6.56
C LEU A 45 11.33 -11.64 -5.23
N ARG A 46 11.14 -10.33 -5.08
CA ARG A 46 10.53 -9.72 -3.89
C ARG A 46 9.47 -8.70 -4.31
N PRO A 47 8.32 -9.16 -4.81
CA PRO A 47 7.21 -8.25 -5.06
C PRO A 47 6.64 -7.73 -3.74
N THR A 48 6.37 -6.44 -3.69
CA THR A 48 5.69 -5.76 -2.59
C THR A 48 4.53 -4.97 -3.18
N VAL A 49 3.34 -5.19 -2.66
CA VAL A 49 2.15 -4.42 -2.99
C VAL A 49 1.79 -3.58 -1.79
N ILE A 50 1.67 -2.30 -2.01
CA ILE A 50 1.31 -1.31 -1.00
C ILE A 50 0.01 -0.67 -1.45
N ASP A 51 -1.04 -0.84 -0.66
CA ASP A 51 -2.34 -0.23 -0.89
C ASP A 51 -2.64 0.74 0.25
N LEU A 52 -3.02 1.94 -0.10
CA LEU A 52 -3.53 2.92 0.84
C LEU A 52 -5.00 2.59 1.16
N VAL A 53 -5.32 2.41 2.43
CA VAL A 53 -6.66 2.05 2.88
C VAL A 53 -7.40 3.32 3.25
N PRO A 54 -8.47 3.70 2.50
CA PRO A 54 -9.26 4.85 2.86
C PRO A 54 -10.06 4.59 4.15
N ASP A 55 -10.34 5.66 4.88
CA ASP A 55 -11.21 5.62 6.05
C ASP A 55 -12.68 5.30 5.69
N ALA A 56 -13.54 5.24 6.69
CA ALA A 56 -14.97 4.97 6.49
C ALA A 56 -15.68 6.04 5.63
N GLN A 57 -15.08 7.22 5.48
CA GLN A 57 -15.56 8.33 4.67
C GLN A 57 -14.98 8.32 3.25
N GLY A 58 -14.06 7.39 2.97
CA GLY A 58 -13.38 7.27 1.67
C GLY A 58 -12.17 8.18 1.51
N ASN A 59 -11.69 8.80 2.60
CA ASN A 59 -10.50 9.63 2.58
C ASN A 59 -9.25 8.75 2.70
N PRO A 60 -8.30 8.81 1.74
CA PRO A 60 -7.08 8.01 1.78
C PRO A 60 -6.07 8.52 2.82
N LEU A 61 -6.20 9.78 3.25
CA LEU A 61 -5.33 10.42 4.24
C LEU A 61 -6.19 10.94 5.40
N PRO A 62 -6.66 10.06 6.31
CA PRO A 62 -7.45 10.47 7.44
C PRO A 62 -6.65 11.41 8.33
N GLN A 63 -7.30 12.49 8.75
CA GLN A 63 -6.71 13.51 9.59
C GLN A 63 -7.09 13.27 11.05
N GLN A 64 -6.11 13.34 11.92
CA GLN A 64 -6.30 13.28 13.36
C GLN A 64 -5.83 14.59 14.01
N THR A 65 -6.70 15.22 14.77
CA THR A 65 -6.37 16.40 15.55
C THR A 65 -5.80 15.98 16.89
N VAL A 66 -4.62 16.48 17.22
CA VAL A 66 -3.94 16.24 18.50
C VAL A 66 -3.82 17.56 19.23
N SER A 67 -4.35 17.62 20.44
CA SER A 67 -4.19 18.78 21.34
C SER A 67 -2.83 18.76 22.02
N LEU A 68 -2.07 19.83 21.83
CA LEU A 68 -0.77 20.06 22.45
C LEU A 68 -0.91 21.02 23.62
N GLY A 69 -1.18 20.50 24.80
CA GLY A 69 -1.14 21.27 26.05
C GLY A 69 -2.47 21.42 26.79
N THR A 70 -2.38 21.86 28.04
CA THR A 70 -3.50 21.87 28.99
C THR A 70 -4.19 23.23 29.17
N THR A 71 -3.63 24.32 28.67
CA THR A 71 -4.11 25.68 29.01
C THR A 71 -4.41 26.61 27.83
N ASN A 72 -3.77 26.42 26.70
CA ASN A 72 -4.11 27.06 25.43
C ASN A 72 -3.97 26.01 24.36
N SER A 73 -5.07 25.38 23.99
CA SER A 73 -5.14 24.26 23.05
C SER A 73 -4.66 24.69 21.66
N SER A 74 -3.35 24.60 21.45
CA SER A 74 -2.83 24.55 20.09
C SER A 74 -3.17 23.16 19.55
N GLU A 75 -4.15 23.11 18.68
CA GLU A 75 -4.52 21.90 17.96
C GLU A 75 -3.63 21.76 16.74
N VAL A 76 -3.02 20.58 16.58
CA VAL A 76 -2.26 20.23 15.38
C VAL A 76 -2.97 19.08 14.70
N THR A 77 -3.27 19.26 13.43
CA THR A 77 -3.85 18.21 12.59
C THR A 77 -2.73 17.45 11.92
N ILE A 78 -2.69 16.14 12.12
CA ILE A 78 -1.74 15.22 11.48
C ILE A 78 -2.51 14.27 10.56
N GLU A 79 -1.88 13.90 9.45
CA GLU A 79 -2.39 12.86 8.56
C GLU A 79 -1.85 11.51 9.02
N LEU A 80 -2.74 10.55 9.22
CA LEU A 80 -2.41 9.20 9.71
C LEU A 80 -2.89 8.15 8.71
N PRO A 81 -2.14 7.91 7.62
CA PRO A 81 -2.52 6.94 6.61
C PRO A 81 -2.45 5.50 7.14
N GLU A 82 -3.42 4.67 6.77
CA GLU A 82 -3.37 3.24 6.96
C GLU A 82 -2.86 2.56 5.68
N LEU A 83 -1.78 1.78 5.81
CA LEU A 83 -1.15 1.07 4.71
C LEU A 83 -1.38 -0.43 4.85
N ARG A 84 -1.86 -1.05 3.78
CA ARG A 84 -1.89 -2.50 3.64
C ARG A 84 -0.71 -2.94 2.80
N ILE A 85 0.28 -3.57 3.44
CA ILE A 85 1.49 -4.01 2.79
C ILE A 85 1.48 -5.53 2.63
N GLN A 86 1.67 -5.99 1.40
CA GLN A 86 1.76 -7.40 1.07
C GLN A 86 3.10 -7.67 0.40
N ARG A 87 3.91 -8.52 1.01
CA ARG A 87 5.24 -8.88 0.53
C ARG A 87 5.33 -10.37 0.29
N LEU A 88 5.90 -10.73 -0.86
CA LEU A 88 6.27 -12.10 -1.19
C LEU A 88 7.77 -12.15 -1.42
N ARG A 89 8.41 -13.23 -1.00
CA ARG A 89 9.78 -13.55 -1.36
C ARG A 89 9.83 -14.96 -1.93
N THR A 90 10.34 -15.08 -3.15
CA THR A 90 10.41 -16.38 -3.82
C THR A 90 11.66 -16.46 -4.69
N THR A 91 12.15 -17.68 -4.88
CA THR A 91 13.23 -17.98 -5.81
C THR A 91 12.73 -19.01 -6.79
N ALA A 92 12.93 -18.78 -8.08
CA ALA A 92 12.53 -19.67 -9.15
C ALA A 92 13.61 -19.77 -10.21
N THR A 93 13.76 -20.97 -10.77
CA THR A 93 14.65 -21.19 -11.92
C THR A 93 13.78 -21.49 -13.13
N ILE A 94 13.95 -20.71 -14.20
CA ILE A 94 13.20 -20.84 -15.45
C ILE A 94 14.13 -21.00 -16.63
N PRO A 95 13.71 -21.70 -17.70
CA PRO A 95 14.43 -21.72 -18.97
C PRO A 95 14.46 -20.32 -19.61
N ASP A 96 15.44 -20.06 -20.44
CA ASP A 96 15.54 -18.81 -21.19
C ASP A 96 14.29 -18.56 -22.04
N GLY A 97 13.77 -17.33 -21.98
CA GLY A 97 12.56 -16.89 -22.68
C GLY A 97 11.23 -17.40 -22.10
N ALA A 98 11.25 -18.21 -21.04
CA ALA A 98 10.05 -18.73 -20.41
C ALA A 98 9.32 -17.68 -19.58
N THR A 99 8.01 -17.90 -19.42
CA THR A 99 7.14 -17.07 -18.54
C THR A 99 6.80 -17.86 -17.27
N LEU A 100 7.03 -17.22 -16.14
CA LEU A 100 6.71 -17.74 -14.81
C LEU A 100 5.53 -16.99 -14.21
N MET A 101 4.57 -17.73 -13.67
CA MET A 101 3.54 -17.17 -12.79
C MET A 101 4.03 -17.30 -11.33
N LEU A 102 4.25 -16.15 -10.68
CA LEU A 102 4.74 -16.11 -9.31
C LEU A 102 3.65 -16.40 -8.28
N GLY A 103 2.42 -16.19 -8.65
CA GLY A 103 1.29 -16.37 -7.77
C GLY A 103 0.19 -15.37 -8.03
N GLY A 104 -0.84 -15.45 -7.23
CA GLY A 104 -1.95 -14.52 -7.28
C GLY A 104 -2.38 -14.14 -5.87
N LEU A 105 -2.85 -12.91 -5.75
CA LEU A 105 -3.43 -12.37 -4.55
C LEU A 105 -4.89 -12.09 -4.79
N LYS A 106 -5.73 -12.53 -3.87
CA LYS A 106 -7.16 -12.23 -3.88
C LYS A 106 -7.49 -11.43 -2.64
N ILE A 107 -8.00 -10.24 -2.85
CA ILE A 107 -8.56 -9.41 -1.79
C ILE A 107 -10.07 -9.41 -1.99
N ALA A 108 -10.81 -9.78 -0.94
CA ALA A 108 -12.25 -9.65 -0.89
C ALA A 108 -12.58 -8.70 0.25
N VAL A 109 -13.27 -7.61 -0.07
CA VAL A 109 -13.81 -6.66 0.91
C VAL A 109 -15.32 -6.78 0.82
N GLU A 110 -15.93 -7.18 1.92
CA GLU A 110 -17.39 -7.25 2.07
C GLU A 110 -17.77 -6.14 3.05
N GLN A 111 -18.62 -5.25 2.61
CA GLN A 111 -19.15 -4.16 3.42
C GLN A 111 -20.66 -4.26 3.42
N ASN A 112 -21.22 -4.55 4.57
CA ASN A 112 -22.65 -4.53 4.79
C ASN A 112 -23.03 -3.17 5.38
N GLN A 113 -23.87 -2.46 4.65
CA GLN A 113 -24.41 -1.20 5.11
C GLN A 113 -25.90 -1.39 5.40
N GLU A 114 -26.25 -1.25 6.67
CA GLU A 114 -27.61 -1.28 7.14
C GLU A 114 -28.00 0.13 7.58
N SER A 115 -29.10 0.64 7.02
CA SER A 115 -29.66 1.93 7.36
C SER A 115 -31.15 1.76 7.61
N GLY A 116 -31.59 2.12 8.79
CA GLY A 116 -33.00 2.03 9.18
C GLY A 116 -33.44 3.21 10.03
N VAL A 117 -34.74 3.47 10.04
CA VAL A 117 -35.31 4.47 10.94
C VAL A 117 -35.41 3.85 12.34
N PRO A 118 -34.79 4.46 13.39
CA PRO A 118 -34.84 3.96 14.75
C PRO A 118 -36.30 3.70 15.18
N PHE A 119 -36.56 2.64 15.90
CA PHE A 119 -37.85 2.15 16.39
C PHE A 119 -38.80 1.59 15.31
N LEU A 120 -38.77 2.05 14.06
CA LEU A 120 -39.65 1.58 12.98
C LEU A 120 -39.06 0.37 12.25
N SER A 121 -37.73 0.28 12.18
CA SER A 121 -37.02 -0.87 11.60
C SER A 121 -37.13 -2.14 12.46
N ASP A 122 -37.41 -2.01 13.76
CA ASP A 122 -37.49 -3.13 14.71
C ASP A 122 -38.89 -3.77 14.79
N ILE A 123 -39.88 -3.20 14.09
CA ILE A 123 -41.24 -3.73 14.10
C ILE A 123 -41.31 -4.97 13.21
N PRO A 124 -41.71 -6.14 13.74
CA PRO A 124 -41.90 -7.33 12.93
C PRO A 124 -42.99 -7.08 11.89
N VAL A 125 -42.72 -7.46 10.63
CA VAL A 125 -43.58 -7.28 9.43
C VAL A 125 -43.45 -5.91 8.74
N LEU A 126 -43.29 -4.80 9.47
CA LEU A 126 -43.22 -3.44 8.89
C LEU A 126 -41.77 -2.96 8.75
N GLY A 127 -40.83 -3.53 9.51
CA GLY A 127 -39.42 -3.11 9.54
C GLY A 127 -38.73 -3.15 8.20
N GLY A 128 -39.11 -4.09 7.30
CA GLY A 128 -38.55 -4.20 5.97
C GLY A 128 -38.87 -3.02 5.03
N VAL A 129 -39.93 -2.25 5.30
CA VAL A 129 -40.28 -1.06 4.54
C VAL A 129 -39.46 0.16 4.99
N PHE A 130 -39.00 0.14 6.25
CA PHE A 130 -38.27 1.23 6.91
C PHE A 130 -36.78 0.96 7.09
N SER A 131 -36.30 -0.20 6.62
CA SER A 131 -34.89 -0.57 6.60
C SER A 131 -34.38 -0.70 5.17
N ARG A 132 -33.17 -0.24 4.93
CA ARG A 132 -32.46 -0.42 3.66
C ARG A 132 -31.16 -1.15 3.95
N GLN A 133 -31.02 -2.34 3.36
CA GLN A 133 -29.78 -3.12 3.42
C GLN A 133 -29.05 -2.96 2.08
N GLY A 134 -27.78 -2.60 2.16
CA GLY A 134 -26.88 -2.54 1.02
C GLY A 134 -25.71 -3.48 1.29
N GLU A 135 -25.51 -4.46 0.42
CA GLU A 135 -24.32 -5.31 0.43
C GLU A 135 -23.41 -4.85 -0.69
N TYR A 136 -22.19 -4.46 -0.33
CA TYR A 136 -21.15 -4.11 -1.28
C TYR A 136 -20.00 -5.12 -1.16
N THR A 137 -19.79 -5.90 -2.21
CA THR A 137 -18.69 -6.85 -2.28
C THR A 137 -17.71 -6.40 -3.35
N SER A 138 -16.49 -6.04 -2.94
CA SER A 138 -15.38 -5.73 -3.84
C SER A 138 -14.37 -6.86 -3.82
N LYS A 139 -14.11 -7.46 -5.00
CA LYS A 139 -13.13 -8.53 -5.17
C LYS A 139 -12.04 -8.06 -6.12
N ARG A 140 -10.82 -7.96 -5.62
CA ARG A 140 -9.64 -7.66 -6.43
C ARG A 140 -8.75 -8.90 -6.52
N LYS A 141 -8.26 -9.19 -7.73
CA LYS A 141 -7.30 -10.27 -7.96
C LYS A 141 -6.08 -9.64 -8.62
N LEU A 142 -4.92 -9.87 -8.03
CA LEU A 142 -3.63 -9.51 -8.60
C LEU A 142 -2.94 -10.81 -9.01
N ILE A 143 -2.49 -10.90 -10.25
CA ILE A 143 -1.68 -12.01 -10.76
C ILE A 143 -0.35 -11.41 -11.22
N ILE A 144 0.75 -11.97 -10.74
CA ILE A 144 2.09 -11.55 -11.09
C ILE A 144 2.68 -12.58 -12.06
N LEU A 145 2.93 -12.12 -13.29
CA LEU A 145 3.58 -12.89 -14.34
C LEU A 145 4.93 -12.25 -14.66
N MET A 146 5.95 -13.05 -14.82
CA MET A 146 7.28 -12.59 -15.19
C MET A 146 7.83 -13.39 -16.36
N LYS A 147 8.43 -12.70 -17.33
CA LYS A 147 9.19 -13.29 -18.41
C LYS A 147 10.63 -12.81 -18.31
N ALA A 148 11.59 -13.72 -18.35
CA ALA A 148 13.00 -13.38 -18.38
C ALA A 148 13.67 -13.98 -19.61
N SER A 149 14.62 -13.25 -20.20
CA SER A 149 15.43 -13.69 -21.32
C SER A 149 16.88 -13.26 -21.15
N ILE A 150 17.80 -14.11 -21.60
CA ILE A 150 19.22 -13.83 -21.59
C ILE A 150 19.56 -13.08 -22.88
N VAL A 151 20.12 -11.88 -22.73
CA VAL A 151 20.64 -11.10 -23.85
C VAL A 151 22.16 -11.09 -23.76
N VAL A 152 22.82 -11.60 -24.80
CA VAL A 152 24.29 -11.56 -24.90
C VAL A 152 24.65 -10.39 -25.84
N PRO A 153 25.25 -9.32 -25.32
CA PRO A 153 25.54 -8.12 -26.14
C PRO A 153 26.40 -8.42 -27.34
N GLU A 154 27.35 -9.33 -27.23
CA GLU A 154 28.27 -9.70 -28.33
C GLU A 154 27.57 -10.40 -29.50
N GLU A 155 26.44 -11.06 -29.27
CA GLU A 155 25.70 -11.76 -30.32
C GLU A 155 24.73 -10.84 -31.04
N ASN A 156 24.34 -9.74 -30.43
CA ASN A 156 23.33 -8.80 -30.96
C ASN A 156 23.90 -7.53 -31.59
N GLU A 157 25.25 -7.39 -31.72
CA GLU A 157 25.82 -6.25 -32.40
C GLU A 157 25.66 -6.41 -33.93
N PRO A 158 24.82 -5.58 -34.59
CA PRO A 158 24.74 -5.58 -36.06
C PRO A 158 26.01 -5.00 -36.63
N GLY A 159 26.94 -5.82 -37.04
CA GLY A 159 28.15 -5.37 -37.72
C GLY A 159 29.41 -6.21 -37.48
N ARG A 160 29.43 -7.09 -36.48
CA ARG A 160 30.64 -7.89 -36.18
C ARG A 160 30.91 -9.02 -37.17
N ASN A 161 29.92 -9.42 -37.94
CA ASN A 161 30.07 -10.48 -38.96
C ASN A 161 30.72 -10.03 -40.26
N LEU A 162 31.13 -8.74 -40.38
CA LEU A 162 31.74 -8.23 -41.62
C LEU A 162 33.29 -8.31 -41.66
N LEU A 163 33.93 -8.71 -40.56
CA LEU A 163 35.40 -8.80 -40.47
C LEU A 163 35.95 -10.23 -40.37
N ALA A 164 35.11 -11.24 -40.51
CA ALA A 164 35.51 -12.66 -40.57
C ALA A 164 35.40 -13.17 -42.02
N ARG A 165 36.20 -12.61 -42.94
CA ARG A 165 36.57 -13.20 -44.26
C ARG A 165 38.05 -13.03 -44.49
#